data_83858603fc20d7381c6672755714d835
#
_entry.id   83858603fc20d7381c6672755714d835
#
_cell.length_a   1.000
_cell.length_b   1.000
_cell.length_c   1.000
_cell.angle_alpha   90.00
_cell.angle_beta   90.00
_cell.angle_gamma   90.00
#
_symmetry.space_group_name_H-M   'P 1'
#
loop_
_entity.id
_entity.type
_entity.pdbx_description
1 polymer ?
#
loop_
_entity_poly.entity_id
_entity_poly.type
_entity_poly.pdbx_seq_one_letter_code
_entity_poly.pdbx_strand_id
1 'polypeptide(L)'
;QFADVSAKADVANFNNFFATTCAPGEYGDGNDASMNNAPQIQVLNASGIGYTKYYYINDAVDAEENPVPGNCWANQDGFIATNSDALDLAKGFWFKSMTDGTVNCSGQVSATGDRGRTIIADQFNIVANAYPVALSLNSAESTDFTPGEYGDGNDASMNNAPQIQVLNASGVGYTKYYYISDAVDAEENPVSGNCWVNQDGYMATGTQVPVGQSFWVKSASAGTFTFSL
;
A
#
# COMPACT_ATOMS: atom_id res chain seq x y z
N GLN A 1 6.63 -5.08 -2.62
CA GLN A 1 6.55 -6.53 -2.83
C GLN A 1 6.47 -7.19 -1.45
N PHE A 2 5.27 -7.65 -1.04
CA PHE A 2 5.09 -8.04 0.33
C PHE A 2 4.92 -9.54 0.39
N ALA A 3 5.97 -10.17 0.87
CA ALA A 3 5.96 -11.52 1.30
C ALA A 3 4.93 -11.73 2.41
N ASP A 4 4.44 -12.93 2.55
CA ASP A 4 3.69 -13.35 3.71
C ASP A 4 4.60 -13.27 4.95
N VAL A 5 4.55 -12.12 5.61
CA VAL A 5 5.37 -11.82 6.77
C VAL A 5 4.92 -12.65 7.97
N SER A 6 3.66 -13.12 7.98
CA SER A 6 3.08 -13.88 9.09
C SER A 6 3.59 -15.32 9.15
N ALA A 7 4.16 -15.85 8.04
CA ALA A 7 4.59 -17.25 7.96
C ALA A 7 6.05 -17.49 8.34
N LYS A 8 6.81 -16.46 8.77
CA LYS A 8 8.24 -16.64 8.98
C LYS A 8 8.83 -15.97 10.21
N ALA A 9 9.48 -16.83 11.00
CA ALA A 9 10.32 -16.40 12.12
C ALA A 9 11.53 -15.52 11.72
N ASP A 10 11.97 -15.57 10.45
CA ASP A 10 13.16 -14.86 9.97
C ASP A 10 12.85 -13.45 9.39
N VAL A 11 11.59 -13.11 9.15
CA VAL A 11 11.17 -11.76 8.76
C VAL A 11 10.88 -10.89 9.99
N ALA A 12 11.21 -11.43 11.12
CA ALA A 12 10.99 -10.84 12.42
C ALA A 12 11.77 -9.52 12.63
N ASN A 13 12.59 -9.09 11.72
CA ASN A 13 13.33 -7.84 11.87
C ASN A 13 13.04 -6.91 10.70
N PHE A 14 12.39 -5.78 10.99
CA PHE A 14 12.10 -4.73 10.02
C PHE A 14 13.34 -4.34 9.21
N ASN A 15 14.51 -4.27 9.86
CA ASN A 15 15.78 -3.96 9.24
C ASN A 15 16.31 -5.06 8.31
N ASN A 16 15.91 -6.31 8.49
CA ASN A 16 16.25 -7.40 7.57
C ASN A 16 15.32 -7.45 6.36
N PHE A 17 14.09 -6.95 6.52
CA PHE A 17 13.10 -6.91 5.45
C PHE A 17 13.36 -5.76 4.48
N PHE A 18 13.71 -4.57 5.00
CA PHE A 18 13.95 -3.37 4.21
C PHE A 18 15.44 -3.03 4.13
N ALA A 19 16.03 -3.21 2.96
CA ALA A 19 17.35 -2.67 2.64
C ALA A 19 17.21 -1.49 1.68
N THR A 20 18.05 -0.48 1.83
CA THR A 20 18.05 0.68 0.94
C THR A 20 19.45 1.13 0.56
N THR A 21 19.59 1.69 -0.64
CA THR A 21 20.81 2.38 -1.10
C THR A 21 20.73 3.90 -0.92
N CYS A 22 19.60 4.42 -0.42
CA CYS A 22 19.46 5.84 -0.11
C CYS A 22 20.44 6.26 0.99
N ALA A 23 20.90 7.50 0.95
CA ALA A 23 21.74 8.05 2.02
C ALA A 23 20.93 8.11 3.32
N PRO A 24 21.51 7.68 4.47
CA PRO A 24 20.85 7.80 5.76
C PRO A 24 20.75 9.26 6.20
N GLY A 25 19.77 9.55 7.03
CA GLY A 25 19.71 10.78 7.81
C GLY A 25 20.34 10.60 9.20
N GLU A 26 20.10 11.59 10.05
CA GLU A 26 20.51 11.59 11.46
C GLU A 26 19.28 11.90 12.32
N TYR A 27 19.22 11.29 13.49
CA TYR A 27 18.17 11.60 14.48
C TYR A 27 18.42 12.98 15.12
N GLY A 28 19.71 13.30 15.29
CA GLY A 28 20.13 14.55 15.93
C GLY A 28 19.75 14.57 17.42
N ASP A 29 19.41 15.74 17.94
CA ASP A 29 19.12 15.96 19.35
C ASP A 29 17.70 15.52 19.79
N GLY A 30 17.18 14.43 19.24
CA GLY A 30 15.84 13.94 19.57
C GLY A 30 14.71 14.77 19.00
N ASN A 31 14.96 15.51 17.94
CA ASN A 31 13.97 16.34 17.26
C ASN A 31 13.53 15.68 15.96
N ASP A 32 12.24 15.33 15.86
CA ASP A 32 11.63 14.76 14.63
C ASP A 32 11.94 15.60 13.37
N ALA A 33 12.18 16.89 13.50
CA ALA A 33 12.57 17.75 12.39
C ALA A 33 13.91 17.35 11.74
N SER A 34 14.86 16.78 12.49
CA SER A 34 16.16 16.34 11.97
C SER A 34 16.04 15.11 11.09
N MET A 35 15.03 14.28 11.33
CA MET A 35 14.74 13.09 10.53
C MET A 35 13.95 13.39 9.23
N ASN A 36 13.48 14.60 9.01
CA ASN A 36 12.71 14.96 7.81
C ASN A 36 13.47 14.73 6.50
N ASN A 37 14.79 14.76 6.52
CA ASN A 37 15.65 14.48 5.36
C ASN A 37 16.01 13.00 5.23
N ALA A 38 15.77 12.18 6.24
CA ALA A 38 16.03 10.76 6.18
C ALA A 38 15.03 10.06 5.24
N PRO A 39 15.44 8.99 4.56
CA PRO A 39 14.48 8.10 3.90
C PRO A 39 13.45 7.59 4.89
N GLN A 40 12.20 7.57 4.48
CA GLN A 40 11.07 7.24 5.36
C GLN A 40 10.24 6.10 4.79
N ILE A 41 9.83 5.17 5.65
CA ILE A 41 8.72 4.26 5.43
C ILE A 41 7.55 4.75 6.28
N GLN A 42 6.38 4.90 5.69
CA GLN A 42 5.17 5.35 6.36
C GLN A 42 4.08 4.29 6.20
N VAL A 43 3.68 3.72 7.32
CA VAL A 43 2.66 2.66 7.41
C VAL A 43 1.38 3.26 7.99
N LEU A 44 0.26 3.10 7.29
CA LEU A 44 -1.03 3.58 7.78
C LEU A 44 -1.38 2.89 9.10
N ASN A 45 -1.79 3.65 10.12
CA ASN A 45 -2.17 3.12 11.41
C ASN A 45 -3.41 2.20 11.31
N ALA A 46 -3.59 1.33 12.28
CA ALA A 46 -4.75 0.44 12.34
C ALA A 46 -6.10 1.19 12.40
N SER A 47 -6.09 2.41 12.92
CA SER A 47 -7.27 3.28 12.93
C SER A 47 -7.61 3.90 11.56
N GLY A 48 -6.73 3.75 10.56
CA GLY A 48 -6.85 4.42 9.27
C GLY A 48 -6.56 5.94 9.31
N ILE A 49 -6.17 6.47 10.46
CA ILE A 49 -5.87 7.90 10.65
C ILE A 49 -4.41 8.05 11.06
N GLY A 50 -3.61 8.72 10.20
CA GLY A 50 -2.19 8.94 10.45
C GLY A 50 -1.30 7.75 10.12
N TYR A 51 -0.02 7.92 10.33
CA TYR A 51 1.01 6.96 9.94
C TYR A 51 1.97 6.70 11.09
N THR A 52 2.37 5.45 11.23
CA THR A 52 3.62 5.09 11.91
C THR A 52 4.75 5.29 10.92
N LYS A 53 5.77 6.02 11.33
CA LYS A 53 6.92 6.36 10.48
C LYS A 53 8.17 5.67 10.98
N TYR A 54 8.96 5.18 10.03
CA TYR A 54 10.29 4.65 10.26
C TYR A 54 11.27 5.42 9.39
N TYR A 55 12.45 5.71 9.92
CA TYR A 55 13.47 6.52 9.30
C TYR A 55 14.75 5.73 9.13
N TYR A 56 15.42 5.87 8.00
CA TYR A 56 16.72 5.26 7.78
C TYR A 56 17.81 6.23 8.24
N ILE A 57 18.47 5.92 9.37
CA ILE A 57 19.42 6.79 10.06
C ILE A 57 20.70 6.06 10.42
N ASN A 58 21.76 6.81 10.76
CA ASN A 58 23.07 6.29 11.08
C ASN A 58 23.43 6.35 12.59
N ASP A 59 22.54 6.91 13.39
CA ASP A 59 22.75 7.17 14.82
C ASP A 59 21.62 6.63 15.71
N ALA A 60 20.95 5.55 15.26
CA ALA A 60 19.92 4.89 16.04
C ALA A 60 20.47 4.27 17.33
N VAL A 61 19.58 4.11 18.30
CA VAL A 61 19.88 3.42 19.56
C VAL A 61 19.00 2.19 19.74
N ASP A 62 19.44 1.26 20.58
CA ASP A 62 18.64 0.12 21.03
C ASP A 62 17.70 0.53 22.20
N ALA A 63 16.95 -0.43 22.74
CA ALA A 63 16.00 -0.19 23.83
C ALA A 63 16.70 0.21 25.17
N GLU A 64 17.96 -0.07 25.30
CA GLU A 64 18.83 0.32 26.42
C GLU A 64 19.62 1.61 26.14
N GLU A 65 19.25 2.34 25.08
CA GLU A 65 19.89 3.58 24.64
C GLU A 65 21.38 3.42 24.22
N ASN A 66 21.82 2.19 23.91
CA ASN A 66 23.15 2.00 23.36
C ASN A 66 23.16 2.29 21.85
N PRO A 67 24.23 2.92 21.32
CA PRO A 67 24.35 3.16 19.90
C PRO A 67 24.32 1.86 19.08
N VAL A 68 23.47 1.82 18.07
CA VAL A 68 23.42 0.70 17.10
C VAL A 68 24.45 0.96 16.01
N PRO A 69 25.40 0.03 15.77
CA PRO A 69 26.41 0.25 14.74
C PRO A 69 25.82 0.16 13.34
N GLY A 70 26.20 1.12 12.49
CA GLY A 70 25.77 1.17 11.09
C GLY A 70 24.40 1.83 10.89
N ASN A 71 23.98 1.86 9.62
CA ASN A 71 22.70 2.47 9.26
C ASN A 71 21.56 1.47 9.44
N CYS A 72 20.45 1.93 10.01
CA CYS A 72 19.28 1.08 10.21
C CYS A 72 17.97 1.89 10.15
N TRP A 73 16.86 1.18 10.05
CA TRP A 73 15.52 1.75 10.22
C TRP A 73 15.23 1.91 11.71
N ALA A 74 14.81 3.09 12.09
CA ALA A 74 14.44 3.44 13.46
C ALA A 74 13.04 4.05 13.48
N ASN A 75 12.38 4.00 14.62
CA ASN A 75 11.12 4.68 14.85
C ASN A 75 11.35 6.22 14.98
N GLN A 76 10.28 6.95 15.19
CA GLN A 76 10.33 8.42 15.32
C GLN A 76 11.11 8.92 16.55
N ASP A 77 11.35 8.05 17.52
CA ASP A 77 12.10 8.37 18.74
C ASP A 77 13.59 7.97 18.64
N GLY A 78 14.04 7.53 17.46
CA GLY A 78 15.43 7.13 17.19
C GLY A 78 15.77 5.70 17.61
N PHE A 79 14.83 4.93 18.15
CA PHE A 79 15.06 3.54 18.51
C PHE A 79 14.99 2.63 17.28
N ILE A 80 15.92 1.68 17.20
CA ILE A 80 15.94 0.69 16.11
C ILE A 80 14.57 0.00 15.97
N ALA A 81 14.05 -0.07 14.74
CA ALA A 81 12.81 -0.77 14.47
C ALA A 81 12.97 -2.27 14.74
N THR A 82 12.01 -2.83 15.47
CA THR A 82 12.04 -4.20 15.98
C THR A 82 11.04 -5.12 15.25
N ASN A 83 10.97 -6.36 15.68
CA ASN A 83 10.07 -7.38 15.15
C ASN A 83 8.58 -7.07 15.32
N SER A 84 8.24 -6.29 16.35
CA SER A 84 6.87 -5.81 16.57
C SER A 84 6.40 -4.80 15.53
N ASP A 85 7.33 -4.28 14.73
CA ASP A 85 7.08 -3.31 13.65
C ASP A 85 6.77 -3.99 12.31
N ALA A 86 6.55 -5.31 12.31
CA ALA A 86 6.24 -6.08 11.10
C ALA A 86 5.01 -5.55 10.36
N LEU A 87 5.07 -5.63 9.03
CA LEU A 87 3.94 -5.29 8.18
C LEU A 87 2.99 -6.49 8.07
N ASP A 88 1.69 -6.21 8.19
CA ASP A 88 0.65 -7.19 7.91
C ASP A 88 0.64 -7.56 6.42
N LEU A 89 0.16 -8.75 6.11
CA LEU A 89 -0.05 -9.21 4.75
C LEU A 89 -0.94 -8.25 3.96
N ALA A 90 -0.59 -8.01 2.71
CA ALA A 90 -1.27 -7.10 1.79
C ALA A 90 -1.39 -5.64 2.30
N LYS A 91 -0.73 -5.29 3.39
CA LYS A 91 -0.64 -3.91 3.87
C LYS A 91 0.43 -3.16 3.09
N GLY A 92 0.01 -2.11 2.40
CA GLY A 92 0.91 -1.22 1.69
C GLY A 92 1.58 -0.19 2.61
N PHE A 93 2.61 0.45 2.11
CA PHE A 93 3.29 1.56 2.77
C PHE A 93 3.74 2.61 1.75
N TRP A 94 4.01 3.81 2.24
CA TRP A 94 4.69 4.84 1.49
C TRP A 94 6.19 4.80 1.76
N PHE A 95 6.96 4.93 0.70
CA PHE A 95 8.38 5.23 0.78
C PHE A 95 8.63 6.65 0.26
N LYS A 96 9.40 7.42 1.02
CA LYS A 96 9.85 8.75 0.65
C LYS A 96 11.36 8.84 0.87
N SER A 97 12.09 9.38 -0.09
CA SER A 97 13.50 9.74 0.03
C SER A 97 13.75 11.11 -0.59
N MET A 98 14.72 11.81 -0.08
CA MET A 98 15.21 13.08 -0.65
C MET A 98 16.35 12.84 -1.64
N THR A 99 16.88 11.63 -1.72
CA THR A 99 17.93 11.23 -2.65
C THR A 99 17.47 10.05 -3.49
N ASP A 100 18.01 9.93 -4.70
CA ASP A 100 17.80 8.76 -5.53
C ASP A 100 18.36 7.50 -4.84
N GLY A 101 17.69 6.39 -5.06
CA GLY A 101 18.10 5.11 -4.48
C GLY A 101 17.05 4.03 -4.70
N THR A 102 17.30 2.87 -4.16
CA THR A 102 16.40 1.73 -4.21
C THR A 102 16.02 1.29 -2.80
N VAL A 103 14.80 0.76 -2.67
CA VAL A 103 14.38 -0.03 -1.51
C VAL A 103 14.17 -1.45 -1.97
N ASN A 104 14.86 -2.37 -1.33
CA ASN A 104 14.72 -3.79 -1.57
C ASN A 104 13.97 -4.41 -0.38
N CYS A 105 12.90 -5.12 -0.67
CA CYS A 105 12.18 -5.90 0.31
C CYS A 105 12.57 -7.37 0.14
N SER A 106 13.05 -8.00 1.21
CA SER A 106 13.45 -9.40 1.22
C SER A 106 12.52 -10.23 2.09
N GLY A 107 11.99 -11.31 1.55
CA GLY A 107 11.07 -12.19 2.27
C GLY A 107 10.69 -13.40 1.45
N GLN A 108 9.83 -14.26 1.99
CA GLN A 108 9.22 -15.35 1.21
C GLN A 108 7.90 -14.88 0.60
N VAL A 109 7.66 -15.34 -0.59
CA VAL A 109 6.41 -15.08 -1.31
C VAL A 109 5.55 -16.34 -1.21
N SER A 110 4.33 -16.18 -0.70
CA SER A 110 3.31 -17.22 -0.85
C SER A 110 2.72 -17.12 -2.25
N ALA A 111 2.82 -18.19 -3.02
CA ALA A 111 2.34 -18.23 -4.40
C ALA A 111 0.87 -18.70 -4.50
N THR A 112 0.23 -19.05 -3.40
CA THR A 112 -1.10 -19.66 -3.41
C THR A 112 -2.00 -19.12 -2.31
N GLY A 113 -3.30 -19.19 -2.55
CA GLY A 113 -4.36 -18.79 -1.62
C GLY A 113 -4.71 -17.31 -1.67
N ASP A 114 -5.94 -17.01 -1.34
CA ASP A 114 -6.48 -15.66 -1.36
C ASP A 114 -5.81 -14.76 -0.31
N ARG A 115 -5.62 -13.51 -0.67
CA ARG A 115 -5.01 -12.48 0.18
C ARG A 115 -5.95 -11.30 0.32
N GLY A 116 -6.62 -11.24 1.46
CA GLY A 116 -7.59 -10.20 1.77
C GLY A 116 -7.02 -9.09 2.63
N ARG A 117 -7.53 -7.89 2.42
CA ARG A 117 -7.32 -6.73 3.27
C ARG A 117 -8.67 -6.17 3.71
N THR A 118 -8.88 -6.08 5.03
CA THR A 118 -10.04 -5.37 5.57
C THR A 118 -9.90 -3.87 5.30
N ILE A 119 -10.97 -3.28 4.78
CA ILE A 119 -11.09 -1.87 4.44
C ILE A 119 -11.94 -1.18 5.49
N ILE A 120 -11.41 -0.13 6.07
CA ILE A 120 -12.12 0.72 7.02
C ILE A 120 -12.99 1.70 6.23
N ALA A 121 -14.27 1.79 6.59
CA ALA A 121 -15.23 2.67 5.92
C ALA A 121 -14.82 4.15 5.97
N ASP A 122 -15.20 4.90 4.94
CA ASP A 122 -15.01 6.34 4.79
C ASP A 122 -13.56 6.84 4.85
N GLN A 123 -12.59 5.92 4.75
CA GLN A 123 -11.17 6.24 4.81
C GLN A 123 -10.42 5.67 3.60
N PHE A 124 -9.27 6.26 3.30
CA PHE A 124 -8.32 5.67 2.39
C PHE A 124 -7.50 4.59 3.09
N ASN A 125 -7.53 3.39 2.53
CA ASN A 125 -6.77 2.23 3.00
C ASN A 125 -5.68 1.92 1.98
N ILE A 126 -4.47 1.64 2.44
CA ILE A 126 -3.38 1.21 1.55
C ILE A 126 -3.44 -0.31 1.41
N VAL A 127 -3.60 -0.77 0.18
CA VAL A 127 -3.55 -2.18 -0.20
C VAL A 127 -2.36 -2.40 -1.12
N ALA A 128 -1.70 -3.53 -0.98
CA ALA A 128 -0.56 -3.91 -1.83
C ALA A 128 -0.83 -5.23 -2.55
N ASN A 129 -0.31 -5.34 -3.77
CA ASN A 129 -0.23 -6.64 -4.45
C ASN A 129 0.79 -7.51 -3.70
N ALA A 130 0.28 -8.52 -2.99
CA ALA A 130 1.07 -9.44 -2.17
C ALA A 130 1.61 -10.66 -2.94
N TYR A 131 1.38 -10.73 -4.25
CA TYR A 131 1.82 -11.85 -5.09
C TYR A 131 3.05 -11.50 -5.94
N PRO A 132 3.81 -12.52 -6.38
CA PRO A 132 4.99 -12.33 -7.21
C PRO A 132 4.67 -12.09 -8.70
N VAL A 133 3.40 -11.88 -9.02
CA VAL A 133 2.90 -11.63 -10.36
C VAL A 133 2.07 -10.35 -10.40
N ALA A 134 2.00 -9.71 -11.55
CA ALA A 134 1.04 -8.62 -11.73
C ALA A 134 -0.39 -9.16 -11.74
N LEU A 135 -1.30 -8.46 -11.08
CA LEU A 135 -2.71 -8.84 -10.95
C LEU A 135 -3.58 -7.91 -11.78
N SER A 136 -4.50 -8.47 -12.53
CA SER A 136 -5.45 -7.69 -13.31
C SER A 136 -6.68 -7.35 -12.49
N LEU A 137 -7.11 -6.10 -12.51
CA LEU A 137 -8.43 -5.71 -12.00
C LEU A 137 -9.53 -6.44 -12.79
N ASN A 138 -10.63 -6.75 -12.12
CA ASN A 138 -11.78 -7.50 -12.65
C ASN A 138 -11.53 -9.00 -12.98
N SER A 139 -10.35 -9.53 -12.68
CA SER A 139 -10.06 -10.94 -12.92
C SER A 139 -9.31 -11.64 -11.80
N ALA A 140 -8.53 -10.91 -11.03
CA ALA A 140 -7.69 -11.47 -9.97
C ALA A 140 -8.03 -10.92 -8.58
N GLU A 141 -9.08 -10.14 -8.46
CA GLU A 141 -9.57 -9.64 -7.17
C GLU A 141 -11.06 -9.90 -6.99
N SER A 142 -11.48 -9.90 -5.75
CA SER A 142 -12.88 -9.89 -5.35
C SER A 142 -13.11 -8.90 -4.22
N THR A 143 -14.32 -8.41 -4.13
CA THR A 143 -14.71 -7.48 -3.07
C THR A 143 -16.18 -7.71 -2.66
N ASP A 144 -16.47 -7.46 -1.39
CA ASP A 144 -17.82 -7.47 -0.82
C ASP A 144 -18.40 -6.06 -0.67
N PHE A 145 -17.83 -5.07 -1.35
CA PHE A 145 -18.32 -3.69 -1.32
C PHE A 145 -19.69 -3.57 -2.01
N THR A 146 -20.51 -2.66 -1.50
CA THR A 146 -21.70 -2.22 -2.21
C THR A 146 -21.26 -1.41 -3.43
N PRO A 147 -21.62 -1.81 -4.67
CA PRO A 147 -21.26 -1.05 -5.85
C PRO A 147 -22.01 0.29 -5.89
N GLY A 148 -21.42 1.26 -6.55
CA GLY A 148 -22.12 2.46 -6.98
C GLY A 148 -22.76 2.29 -8.35
N GLU A 149 -23.19 3.40 -8.92
CA GLU A 149 -23.72 3.49 -10.28
C GLU A 149 -23.02 4.63 -11.01
N TYR A 150 -22.79 4.46 -12.31
CA TYR A 150 -22.24 5.52 -13.14
C TYR A 150 -23.23 6.67 -13.34
N GLY A 151 -24.52 6.30 -13.40
CA GLY A 151 -25.60 7.25 -13.64
C GLY A 151 -25.59 7.78 -15.07
N ASP A 152 -25.95 9.05 -15.23
CA ASP A 152 -26.09 9.70 -16.55
C ASP A 152 -24.74 10.16 -17.15
N GLY A 153 -23.68 9.42 -16.95
CA GLY A 153 -22.34 9.79 -17.43
C GLY A 153 -21.72 10.97 -16.69
N ASN A 154 -22.16 11.21 -15.47
CA ASN A 154 -21.63 12.27 -14.62
C ASN A 154 -20.71 11.68 -13.55
N ASP A 155 -19.44 12.07 -13.57
CA ASP A 155 -18.43 11.67 -12.58
C ASP A 155 -18.90 11.88 -11.12
N ALA A 156 -19.80 12.82 -10.87
CA ALA A 156 -20.41 13.04 -9.56
C ALA A 156 -21.21 11.83 -9.04
N SER A 157 -21.80 11.02 -9.91
CA SER A 157 -22.57 9.82 -9.51
C SER A 157 -21.66 8.71 -8.98
N MET A 158 -20.40 8.69 -9.38
CA MET A 158 -19.40 7.75 -8.88
C MET A 158 -18.74 8.15 -7.56
N ASN A 159 -19.03 9.33 -7.03
CA ASN A 159 -18.40 9.82 -5.80
C ASN A 159 -18.67 8.93 -4.57
N ASN A 160 -19.78 8.20 -4.56
CA ASN A 160 -20.13 7.26 -3.49
C ASN A 160 -19.70 5.82 -3.81
N ALA A 161 -19.25 5.54 -5.03
CA ALA A 161 -18.77 4.22 -5.39
C ALA A 161 -17.44 3.92 -4.67
N PRO A 162 -17.18 2.67 -4.30
CA PRO A 162 -15.84 2.26 -3.88
C PRO A 162 -14.81 2.63 -4.93
N GLN A 163 -13.65 3.12 -4.49
CA GLN A 163 -12.62 3.66 -5.38
C GLN A 163 -11.28 2.96 -5.16
N ILE A 164 -10.58 2.70 -6.25
CA ILE A 164 -9.14 2.42 -6.26
C ILE A 164 -8.42 3.63 -6.84
N GLN A 165 -7.33 4.05 -6.21
CA GLN A 165 -6.46 5.11 -6.72
C GLN A 165 -5.03 4.60 -6.81
N VAL A 166 -4.52 4.50 -8.02
CA VAL A 166 -3.18 4.04 -8.34
C VAL A 166 -2.31 5.25 -8.67
N LEU A 167 -1.18 5.39 -8.00
CA LEU A 167 -0.23 6.46 -8.28
C LEU A 167 0.29 6.32 -9.73
N ASN A 168 0.28 7.41 -10.47
CA ASN A 168 0.79 7.43 -11.84
C ASN A 168 2.30 7.15 -11.88
N ALA A 169 2.78 6.61 -12.97
CA ALA A 169 4.20 6.30 -13.17
C ALA A 169 5.13 7.54 -13.03
N SER A 170 4.59 8.73 -13.25
CA SER A 170 5.31 9.99 -13.03
C SER A 170 5.48 10.35 -11.56
N GLY A 171 4.85 9.62 -10.63
CA GLY A 171 4.79 9.97 -9.21
C GLY A 171 3.90 11.16 -8.89
N VAL A 172 3.17 11.69 -9.86
CA VAL A 172 2.28 12.86 -9.71
C VAL A 172 0.87 12.50 -10.16
N GLY A 173 -0.09 12.61 -9.21
CA GLY A 173 -1.50 12.31 -9.46
C GLY A 173 -1.81 10.81 -9.46
N TYR A 174 -3.08 10.50 -9.60
CA TYR A 174 -3.62 9.16 -9.50
C TYR A 174 -4.53 8.85 -10.67
N THR A 175 -4.45 7.61 -11.17
CA THR A 175 -5.51 7.01 -11.98
C THR A 175 -6.53 6.40 -11.03
N LYS A 176 -7.81 6.71 -11.27
CA LYS A 176 -8.93 6.26 -10.43
C LYS A 176 -9.75 5.22 -11.14
N TYR A 177 -10.21 4.24 -10.37
CA TYR A 177 -11.17 3.23 -10.79
C TYR A 177 -12.29 3.17 -9.77
N TYR A 178 -13.50 2.88 -10.24
CA TYR A 178 -14.72 2.86 -9.44
C TYR A 178 -15.40 1.51 -9.55
N TYR A 179 -15.96 1.00 -8.46
CA TYR A 179 -16.69 -0.25 -8.43
C TYR A 179 -18.18 0.02 -8.61
N ILE A 180 -18.73 -0.37 -9.76
CA ILE A 180 -20.12 -0.05 -10.15
C ILE A 180 -20.86 -1.26 -10.69
N SER A 181 -22.18 -1.14 -10.75
CA SER A 181 -23.11 -2.19 -11.20
C SER A 181 -23.60 -2.05 -12.64
N ASP A 182 -23.41 -0.89 -13.24
CA ASP A 182 -23.93 -0.52 -14.56
C ASP A 182 -22.81 -0.18 -15.57
N ALA A 183 -21.70 -0.88 -15.46
CA ALA A 183 -20.55 -0.73 -16.32
C ALA A 183 -20.83 -1.10 -17.79
N VAL A 184 -20.08 -0.52 -18.70
CA VAL A 184 -20.04 -0.89 -20.11
C VAL A 184 -18.65 -1.35 -20.54
N ASP A 185 -18.59 -2.14 -21.60
CA ASP A 185 -17.33 -2.48 -22.28
C ASP A 185 -16.89 -1.37 -23.26
N ALA A 186 -15.80 -1.58 -23.96
CA ALA A 186 -15.25 -0.60 -24.91
C ALA A 186 -16.18 -0.36 -26.13
N GLU A 187 -17.07 -1.26 -26.41
CA GLU A 187 -18.08 -1.20 -27.46
C GLU A 187 -19.45 -0.68 -26.94
N GLU A 188 -19.48 -0.15 -25.70
CA GLU A 188 -20.68 0.38 -25.03
C GLU A 188 -21.76 -0.67 -24.73
N ASN A 189 -21.40 -1.97 -24.74
CA ASN A 189 -22.35 -3.00 -24.32
C ASN A 189 -22.35 -3.12 -22.80
N PRO A 190 -23.53 -3.36 -22.17
CA PRO A 190 -23.62 -3.58 -20.74
C PRO A 190 -22.78 -4.77 -20.28
N VAL A 191 -21.93 -4.57 -19.27
CA VAL A 191 -21.16 -5.63 -18.62
C VAL A 191 -22.05 -6.31 -17.57
N SER A 192 -22.05 -7.64 -17.57
CA SER A 192 -22.81 -8.40 -16.55
C SER A 192 -22.07 -8.40 -15.22
N GLY A 193 -22.76 -7.99 -14.16
CA GLY A 193 -22.24 -7.98 -12.79
C GLY A 193 -21.49 -6.68 -12.45
N ASN A 194 -21.02 -6.63 -11.22
CA ASN A 194 -20.27 -5.47 -10.72
C ASN A 194 -18.81 -5.56 -11.13
N CYS A 195 -18.21 -4.45 -11.54
CA CYS A 195 -16.80 -4.42 -11.88
C CYS A 195 -16.15 -3.05 -11.63
N TRP A 196 -14.83 -3.03 -11.67
CA TRP A 196 -14.03 -1.81 -11.64
C TRP A 196 -14.02 -1.18 -13.03
N VAL A 197 -14.33 0.11 -13.09
CA VAL A 197 -14.36 0.90 -14.31
C VAL A 197 -13.42 2.10 -14.19
N ASN A 198 -13.04 2.67 -15.32
CA ASN A 198 -12.40 3.97 -15.37
C ASN A 198 -13.40 5.10 -15.03
N GLN A 199 -12.93 6.34 -15.03
CA GLN A 199 -13.79 7.49 -14.74
C GLN A 199 -14.91 7.73 -15.78
N ASP A 200 -14.81 7.12 -16.94
CA ASP A 200 -15.79 7.23 -18.02
C ASP A 200 -16.83 6.08 -18.03
N GLY A 201 -16.78 5.21 -17.00
CA GLY A 201 -17.73 4.08 -16.85
C GLY A 201 -17.36 2.82 -17.63
N TYR A 202 -16.24 2.82 -18.35
CA TYR A 202 -15.78 1.65 -19.10
C TYR A 202 -15.04 0.66 -18.20
N MET A 203 -15.34 -0.63 -18.38
CA MET A 203 -14.68 -1.69 -17.64
C MET A 203 -13.15 -1.59 -17.76
N ALA A 204 -12.46 -1.67 -16.63
CA ALA A 204 -11.00 -1.56 -16.54
C ALA A 204 -10.32 -2.86 -17.04
N THR A 205 -10.38 -3.10 -18.34
CA THR A 205 -9.74 -4.24 -18.99
C THR A 205 -8.24 -4.02 -19.13
N GLY A 206 -7.44 -5.07 -18.86
CA GLY A 206 -5.98 -5.00 -19.01
C GLY A 206 -5.26 -4.13 -17.98
N THR A 207 -5.98 -3.52 -17.03
CA THR A 207 -5.36 -2.78 -15.94
C THR A 207 -4.71 -3.74 -14.97
N GLN A 208 -3.40 -3.63 -14.83
CA GLN A 208 -2.62 -4.48 -13.95
C GLN A 208 -2.09 -3.70 -12.76
N VAL A 209 -2.13 -4.33 -11.60
CA VAL A 209 -1.40 -3.89 -10.40
C VAL A 209 -0.06 -4.64 -10.40
N PRO A 210 1.06 -3.98 -10.71
CA PRO A 210 2.36 -4.59 -10.72
C PRO A 210 2.74 -5.23 -9.38
N VAL A 211 3.70 -6.13 -9.45
CA VAL A 211 4.29 -6.73 -8.25
C VAL A 211 4.82 -5.66 -7.31
N GLY A 212 4.43 -5.72 -6.04
CA GLY A 212 4.89 -4.78 -5.02
C GLY A 212 4.29 -3.37 -5.10
N GLN A 213 3.41 -3.10 -6.06
CA GLN A 213 2.72 -1.81 -6.11
C GLN A 213 1.61 -1.76 -5.07
N SER A 214 1.59 -0.66 -4.30
CA SER A 214 0.48 -0.30 -3.44
C SER A 214 -0.46 0.68 -4.13
N PHE A 215 -1.70 0.66 -3.72
CA PHE A 215 -2.73 1.58 -4.18
C PHE A 215 -3.71 1.90 -3.03
N TRP A 216 -4.44 2.97 -3.19
CA TRP A 216 -5.48 3.35 -2.24
C TRP A 216 -6.79 2.68 -2.56
N VAL A 217 -7.49 2.20 -1.53
CA VAL A 217 -8.89 1.76 -1.61
C VAL A 217 -9.71 2.62 -0.66
N LYS A 218 -10.82 3.15 -1.13
CA LYS A 218 -11.81 3.86 -0.33
C LYS A 218 -13.19 3.28 -0.62
N SER A 219 -13.98 3.05 0.43
CA SER A 219 -15.37 2.64 0.35
C SER A 219 -16.17 3.33 1.44
N ALA A 220 -17.43 3.66 1.18
CA ALA A 220 -18.36 4.19 2.18
C ALA A 220 -18.77 3.12 3.22
N SER A 221 -18.63 1.83 2.88
CA SER A 221 -18.88 0.70 3.77
C SER A 221 -17.57 -0.03 4.10
N ALA A 222 -17.47 -0.58 5.29
CA ALA A 222 -16.42 -1.53 5.61
C ALA A 222 -16.60 -2.80 4.78
N GLY A 223 -15.50 -3.47 4.46
CA GLY A 223 -15.52 -4.68 3.66
C GLY A 223 -14.13 -5.27 3.51
N THR A 224 -13.98 -6.20 2.59
CA THR A 224 -12.71 -6.85 2.28
C THR A 224 -12.37 -6.68 0.80
N PHE A 225 -11.16 -6.27 0.53
CA PHE A 225 -10.56 -6.34 -0.80
C PHE A 225 -9.63 -7.55 -0.84
N THR A 226 -9.92 -8.51 -1.70
CA THR A 226 -9.20 -9.79 -1.76
C THR A 226 -8.59 -9.99 -3.14
N PHE A 227 -7.30 -10.30 -3.18
CA PHE A 227 -6.66 -10.84 -4.37
C PHE A 227 -6.69 -12.37 -4.36
N SER A 228 -6.93 -12.95 -5.52
CA SER A 228 -6.91 -14.38 -5.79
C SER A 228 -5.98 -14.70 -6.97
N LEU A 229 -5.34 -15.87 -6.96
CA LEU A 229 -4.51 -16.41 -8.05
C LEU A 229 -5.17 -17.64 -8.65
#